data_22c5da112a606917a54edeb908265265
#
_entry.id   22c5da112a606917a54edeb908265265
#
_cell.length_a   1.000
_cell.length_b   1.000
_cell.length_c   1.000
_cell.angle_alpha   90.00
_cell.angle_beta   90.00
_cell.angle_gamma   90.00
#
_symmetry.space_group_name_H-M   'P 1'
#
loop_
_entity.id
_entity.type
_entity.pdbx_description
1 polymer ?
#
loop_
_entity_poly.entity_id
_entity_poly.type
_entity_poly.pdbx_seq_one_letter_code
_entity_poly.pdbx_strand_id
1 'polypeptide(L)'
;MSARAAAASVFVAFTLAAPLGWATAGPSLERSVTAGESIYRRGVLGSGAPLEATREVGGLTTRGADAACVNCHQRSGLGATEGRNSVPPISIPPIAGRYLFLSHSNARGAQERKLPYVDGMRADREPYTEATLARAIRDGIDSEGRPLSYLMPRFRLDDGDMAALIAYLKSLDATRVPGVTDTVLHFATVITPDADPVKRAGMLDVMRHYFAEKNARQMAPSRRLQPSGKTMYAETMFMVHRQWELHVWELTGPASTWKAQLVQHLAKEPVLAVISGLAGSNWAPVHQFCDESALPCLFPNVEVPVESPDDFYTLYFSKGVLLEAELIARRIAVPDDGEPARTVHQIFRAGDSGEPAARALASALKQHGIAVQEHVVAKDAPARRLSEALRAASGSQALVLWLRPADIAALGVPPGGPTTVFMSGLMGGLERAPLPAQWRSRTELAYPFDLPDKRRVRVDYPLGWFRIRKIPIVAEQTQADTYLACGLLSEVLSHMVDNFARAYLIEQLQTMIEHRVITGYYPRLTLATHQHFASKGGYLLHFADATGSKVVADSPWLVP
;
A
#
# COMPACT_ATOMS: atom_id res chain seq x y z
N MET A 1 84.07 12.27 -27.80
CA MET A 1 83.41 13.59 -27.77
C MET A 1 81.94 13.36 -27.51
N SER A 2 81.53 13.68 -26.32
CA SER A 2 80.21 13.41 -25.76
C SER A 2 79.27 14.62 -26.00
N ALA A 3 78.09 14.36 -26.51
CA ALA A 3 77.00 15.31 -26.53
C ALA A 3 75.85 14.82 -25.64
N ARG A 4 75.61 15.51 -24.53
CA ARG A 4 74.46 15.30 -23.63
C ARG A 4 73.23 15.99 -24.20
N ALA A 5 72.16 15.23 -24.40
CA ALA A 5 70.85 15.77 -24.67
C ALA A 5 70.08 15.96 -23.35
N ALA A 6 69.63 17.18 -23.09
CA ALA A 6 68.78 17.50 -21.94
C ALA A 6 67.30 17.25 -22.33
N ALA A 7 66.63 16.43 -21.56
CA ALA A 7 65.18 16.24 -21.66
C ALA A 7 64.45 17.27 -20.80
N ALA A 8 63.64 18.11 -21.38
CA ALA A 8 62.73 19.02 -20.70
C ALA A 8 61.40 18.29 -20.36
N SER A 9 61.13 18.13 -19.10
CA SER A 9 59.85 17.57 -18.60
C SER A 9 58.79 18.71 -18.56
N VAL A 10 57.77 18.58 -19.40
CA VAL A 10 56.58 19.45 -19.32
C VAL A 10 55.63 18.88 -18.28
N PHE A 11 55.46 19.58 -17.15
CA PHE A 11 54.41 19.28 -16.17
C PHE A 11 53.10 19.87 -16.69
N VAL A 12 52.15 18.99 -17.09
CA VAL A 12 50.76 19.35 -17.31
C VAL A 12 50.03 19.29 -15.97
N ALA A 13 49.69 20.45 -15.43
CA ALA A 13 48.87 20.57 -14.25
C ALA A 13 47.40 20.23 -14.60
N PHE A 14 46.91 19.06 -14.24
CA PHE A 14 45.49 18.73 -14.26
C PHE A 14 44.80 19.42 -13.09
N THR A 15 44.06 20.49 -13.37
CA THR A 15 43.13 21.08 -12.41
C THR A 15 41.91 20.13 -12.31
N LEU A 16 41.84 19.37 -11.22
CA LEU A 16 40.65 18.65 -10.80
C LEU A 16 39.55 19.68 -10.44
N ALA A 17 38.59 19.83 -11.34
CA ALA A 17 37.33 20.52 -11.02
C ALA A 17 36.60 19.63 -10.00
N ALA A 18 36.48 20.09 -8.76
CA ALA A 18 35.66 19.45 -7.72
C ALA A 18 34.18 19.47 -8.18
N PRO A 19 33.44 18.37 -8.00
CA PRO A 19 32.02 18.38 -8.27
C PRO A 19 31.33 19.37 -7.31
N LEU A 20 30.41 20.18 -7.85
CA LEU A 20 29.56 21.06 -7.08
C LEU A 20 28.91 20.24 -5.95
N GLY A 21 29.36 20.47 -4.74
CA GLY A 21 28.84 19.83 -3.54
C GLY A 21 27.36 20.18 -3.37
N TRP A 22 26.58 19.16 -3.22
CA TRP A 22 25.23 19.27 -2.68
C TRP A 22 25.36 19.90 -1.30
N ALA A 23 24.78 21.07 -1.12
CA ALA A 23 24.74 21.72 0.18
C ALA A 23 23.91 20.82 1.12
N THR A 24 24.60 20.04 1.92
CA THR A 24 23.96 19.31 3.03
C THR A 24 23.47 20.35 4.03
N ALA A 25 22.20 20.28 4.40
CA ALA A 25 21.65 21.10 5.47
C ALA A 25 22.52 20.94 6.71
N GLY A 26 22.87 22.07 7.37
CA GLY A 26 23.73 22.01 8.56
C GLY A 26 23.05 21.22 9.69
N PRO A 27 23.83 20.61 10.61
CA PRO A 27 23.31 19.74 11.67
C PRO A 27 22.27 20.38 12.60
N SER A 28 22.21 21.70 12.65
CA SER A 28 21.19 22.46 13.40
C SER A 28 19.84 22.49 12.69
N LEU A 29 19.84 22.60 11.36
CA LEU A 29 18.62 22.61 10.55
C LEU A 29 17.97 21.21 10.51
N GLU A 30 18.77 20.15 10.38
CA GLU A 30 18.27 18.76 10.43
C GLU A 30 17.62 18.45 11.79
N ARG A 31 18.24 18.87 12.90
CA ARG A 31 17.66 18.71 14.24
C ARG A 31 16.36 19.50 14.40
N SER A 32 16.28 20.69 13.86
CA SER A 32 15.07 21.51 13.88
C SER A 32 13.93 20.87 13.08
N VAL A 33 14.22 20.36 11.88
CA VAL A 33 13.23 19.65 11.04
C VAL A 33 12.72 18.38 11.74
N THR A 34 13.61 17.60 12.37
CA THR A 34 13.22 16.38 13.10
C THR A 34 12.33 16.68 14.31
N ALA A 35 12.63 17.75 15.05
CA ALA A 35 11.77 18.19 16.14
C ALA A 35 10.39 18.66 15.63
N GLY A 36 10.37 19.43 14.54
CA GLY A 36 9.14 19.87 13.89
C GLY A 36 8.30 18.69 13.36
N GLU A 37 8.95 17.66 12.81
CA GLU A 37 8.28 16.42 12.41
C GLU A 37 7.63 15.70 13.60
N SER A 38 8.32 15.67 14.74
CA SER A 38 7.77 15.09 15.96
C SER A 38 6.51 15.83 16.43
N ILE A 39 6.53 17.17 16.40
CA ILE A 39 5.36 17.98 16.73
C ILE A 39 4.23 17.72 15.76
N TYR A 40 4.52 17.75 14.46
CA TYR A 40 3.53 17.59 13.40
C TYR A 40 2.86 16.23 13.38
N ARG A 41 3.67 15.14 13.47
CA ARG A 41 3.18 13.76 13.29
C ARG A 41 2.75 13.08 14.58
N ARG A 42 3.39 13.39 15.70
CA ARG A 42 3.18 12.69 16.97
C ARG A 42 2.62 13.58 18.08
N GLY A 43 2.57 14.89 17.86
CA GLY A 43 2.17 15.82 18.88
C GLY A 43 3.14 15.84 20.08
N VAL A 44 4.44 15.66 19.85
CA VAL A 44 5.49 15.65 20.88
C VAL A 44 6.42 16.85 20.66
N LEU A 45 6.51 17.72 21.66
CA LEU A 45 7.33 18.92 21.67
C LEU A 45 8.83 18.59 21.77
N GLY A 46 9.71 19.54 21.48
CA GLY A 46 11.15 19.38 21.61
C GLY A 46 11.60 19.02 23.04
N SER A 47 10.83 19.41 24.05
CA SER A 47 11.03 19.02 25.46
C SER A 47 10.63 17.57 25.79
N GLY A 48 9.95 16.87 24.88
CA GLY A 48 9.32 15.57 25.12
C GLY A 48 7.90 15.66 25.69
N ALA A 49 7.42 16.87 26.03
CA ALA A 49 6.05 17.07 26.54
C ALA A 49 5.00 16.91 25.41
N PRO A 50 3.75 16.54 25.73
CA PRO A 50 2.69 16.46 24.74
C PRO A 50 2.29 17.86 24.24
N LEU A 51 2.06 17.99 22.93
CA LEU A 51 1.47 19.17 22.30
C LEU A 51 0.06 19.39 22.84
N GLU A 52 -0.29 20.62 23.17
CA GLU A 52 -1.64 21.01 23.59
C GLU A 52 -2.32 21.84 22.50
N ALA A 53 -3.56 21.48 22.18
CA ALA A 53 -4.40 22.15 21.20
C ALA A 53 -5.81 22.36 21.75
N THR A 54 -6.30 23.61 21.71
CA THR A 54 -7.64 23.96 22.22
C THR A 54 -8.50 24.47 21.07
N ARG A 55 -9.70 23.87 20.91
CA ARG A 55 -10.71 24.38 19.96
C ARG A 55 -11.47 25.54 20.57
N GLU A 56 -11.66 26.58 19.78
CA GLU A 56 -12.36 27.81 20.20
C GLU A 56 -13.82 27.52 20.57
N VAL A 57 -14.51 26.73 19.74
CA VAL A 57 -15.88 26.33 20.01
C VAL A 57 -15.89 25.09 20.92
N GLY A 58 -16.55 25.22 22.06
CA GLY A 58 -16.66 24.15 23.07
C GLY A 58 -15.48 24.02 24.02
N GLY A 59 -14.38 24.76 23.83
CA GLY A 59 -13.22 24.75 24.73
C GLY A 59 -12.50 23.40 24.85
N LEU A 60 -12.74 22.46 23.91
CA LEU A 60 -12.15 21.14 23.96
C LEU A 60 -10.64 21.21 23.76
N THR A 61 -9.88 20.72 24.73
CA THR A 61 -8.43 20.59 24.66
C THR A 61 -8.03 19.15 24.38
N THR A 62 -7.24 18.95 23.33
CA THR A 62 -6.60 17.68 22.97
C THR A 62 -5.11 17.75 23.26
N ARG A 63 -4.46 16.60 23.47
CA ARG A 63 -3.03 16.51 23.83
C ARG A 63 -2.32 15.38 23.09
N GLY A 64 -1.02 15.57 22.87
CA GLY A 64 -0.16 14.55 22.28
C GLY A 64 -0.62 14.15 20.87
N ALA A 65 -0.74 12.86 20.62
CA ALA A 65 -1.14 12.33 19.31
C ALA A 65 -2.49 12.86 18.83
N ASP A 66 -3.46 13.07 19.73
CA ASP A 66 -4.78 13.62 19.37
C ASP A 66 -4.73 15.10 18.96
N ALA A 67 -3.66 15.80 19.34
CA ALA A 67 -3.41 17.20 18.95
C ALA A 67 -2.52 17.33 17.72
N ALA A 68 -2.00 16.22 17.16
CA ALA A 68 -1.06 16.24 16.05
C ALA A 68 -1.67 16.83 14.78
N CYS A 69 -0.90 17.67 14.08
CA CYS A 69 -1.35 18.36 12.86
C CYS A 69 -1.70 17.39 11.73
N VAL A 70 -1.02 16.23 11.69
CA VAL A 70 -1.22 15.18 10.70
C VAL A 70 -2.65 14.63 10.68
N ASN A 71 -3.37 14.67 11.80
CA ASN A 71 -4.74 14.17 11.89
C ASN A 71 -5.73 14.89 10.96
N CYS A 72 -5.43 16.15 10.64
CA CYS A 72 -6.23 16.95 9.71
C CYS A 72 -5.48 17.22 8.40
N HIS A 73 -4.24 17.70 8.48
CA HIS A 73 -3.49 18.14 7.31
C HIS A 73 -2.78 17.01 6.57
N GLN A 74 -2.94 15.76 7.01
CA GLN A 74 -2.32 14.57 6.44
C GLN A 74 -0.78 14.59 6.51
N ARG A 75 -0.13 13.47 6.19
CA ARG A 75 1.34 13.35 6.25
C ARG A 75 2.04 14.20 5.17
N SER A 76 1.40 14.37 4.02
CA SER A 76 1.91 15.20 2.92
C SER A 76 1.84 16.69 3.21
N GLY A 77 1.01 17.13 4.14
CA GLY A 77 0.68 18.54 4.35
C GLY A 77 -0.18 19.14 3.23
N LEU A 78 -0.74 18.33 2.34
CA LEU A 78 -1.59 18.79 1.24
C LEU A 78 -3.07 18.86 1.59
N GLY A 79 -3.40 18.54 2.86
CA GLY A 79 -4.77 18.62 3.35
C GLY A 79 -5.68 17.52 2.84
N ALA A 80 -6.97 17.68 3.07
CA ALA A 80 -8.00 16.73 2.66
C ALA A 80 -9.35 17.42 2.49
N THR A 81 -10.25 16.77 1.77
CA THR A 81 -11.67 17.16 1.74
C THR A 81 -12.48 16.03 2.34
N GLU A 82 -13.10 16.29 3.48
CA GLU A 82 -13.96 15.35 4.19
C GLU A 82 -15.43 15.67 3.94
N GLY A 83 -16.26 14.63 3.96
CA GLY A 83 -17.70 14.79 3.83
C GLY A 83 -18.14 15.28 2.46
N ARG A 84 -17.61 14.75 1.37
CA ARG A 84 -18.02 15.12 -0.01
C ARG A 84 -19.54 15.09 -0.23
N ASN A 85 -20.23 14.29 0.55
CA ASN A 85 -21.71 14.22 0.56
C ASN A 85 -22.35 15.16 1.61
N SER A 86 -21.55 15.90 2.39
CA SER A 86 -22.00 16.90 3.34
C SER A 86 -22.11 18.26 2.66
N VAL A 87 -23.06 19.07 3.07
CA VAL A 87 -23.22 20.43 2.53
C VAL A 87 -23.12 21.44 3.68
N PRO A 88 -22.06 22.24 3.71
CA PRO A 88 -20.85 22.21 2.87
C PRO A 88 -19.85 21.12 3.28
N PRO A 89 -19.01 20.63 2.36
CA PRO A 89 -17.92 19.72 2.70
C PRO A 89 -16.88 20.44 3.57
N ILE A 90 -16.25 19.70 4.47
CA ILE A 90 -15.14 20.22 5.26
C ILE A 90 -13.87 20.14 4.41
N SER A 91 -13.30 21.28 4.09
CA SER A 91 -12.05 21.36 3.35
C SER A 91 -10.92 21.78 4.27
N ILE A 92 -9.89 20.94 4.35
CA ILE A 92 -8.68 21.16 5.12
C ILE A 92 -7.59 21.64 4.15
N PRO A 93 -7.12 22.89 4.30
CA PRO A 93 -6.23 23.50 3.31
C PRO A 93 -4.83 22.87 3.31
N PRO A 94 -4.10 22.94 2.17
CA PRO A 94 -2.70 22.56 2.11
C PRO A 94 -1.84 23.52 2.93
N ILE A 95 -0.87 22.94 3.67
CA ILE A 95 0.09 23.66 4.52
C ILE A 95 1.55 23.27 4.22
N ALA A 96 1.83 22.58 3.12
CA ALA A 96 3.20 22.42 2.63
C ALA A 96 3.78 23.80 2.24
N GLY A 97 5.10 23.98 2.37
CA GLY A 97 5.77 25.28 2.32
C GLY A 97 5.38 26.17 1.14
N ARG A 98 5.35 25.63 -0.09
CA ARG A 98 4.96 26.40 -1.28
C ARG A 98 3.53 26.94 -1.22
N TYR A 99 2.61 26.25 -0.56
CA TYR A 99 1.24 26.71 -0.38
C TYR A 99 1.09 27.74 0.73
N LEU A 100 2.04 27.81 1.65
CA LEU A 100 2.05 28.80 2.71
C LEU A 100 2.79 30.08 2.32
N PHE A 101 3.97 29.96 1.71
CA PHE A 101 4.93 31.06 1.56
C PHE A 101 5.03 31.64 0.14
N LEU A 102 4.44 31.00 -0.89
CA LEU A 102 4.41 31.54 -2.24
C LEU A 102 3.08 32.26 -2.53
N SER A 103 3.15 33.27 -3.41
CA SER A 103 1.94 33.95 -3.89
C SER A 103 1.13 33.02 -4.79
N HIS A 104 -0.18 32.98 -4.58
CA HIS A 104 -1.13 32.26 -5.41
C HIS A 104 -1.76 33.16 -6.49
N SER A 105 -1.45 34.47 -6.49
CA SER A 105 -2.08 35.43 -7.41
C SER A 105 -1.69 35.13 -8.86
N ASN A 106 -2.70 35.03 -9.72
CA ASN A 106 -2.55 35.02 -11.18
C ASN A 106 -2.22 36.42 -11.70
N ALA A 107 -1.13 37.06 -11.26
CA ALA A 107 -0.70 38.30 -11.85
C ALA A 107 -0.42 38.08 -13.34
N ARG A 108 -1.23 38.67 -14.22
CA ARG A 108 -1.05 38.64 -15.66
C ARG A 108 0.32 39.26 -15.99
N GLY A 109 1.30 38.41 -16.32
CA GLY A 109 2.57 38.89 -16.85
C GLY A 109 3.83 38.15 -16.42
N ALA A 110 3.82 37.33 -15.41
CA ALA A 110 5.00 36.53 -15.03
C ALA A 110 4.82 35.09 -15.43
N GLN A 111 5.83 34.47 -16.05
CA GLN A 111 5.99 33.04 -16.24
C GLN A 111 6.24 32.33 -14.90
N GLU A 112 5.50 32.71 -13.84
CA GLU A 112 5.59 32.09 -12.55
C GLU A 112 4.89 30.74 -12.61
N ARG A 113 5.57 29.70 -12.16
CA ARG A 113 5.04 28.34 -12.04
C ARG A 113 3.77 28.40 -11.20
N LYS A 114 2.62 28.24 -11.86
CA LYS A 114 1.32 28.10 -11.17
C LYS A 114 1.44 26.93 -10.21
N LEU A 115 1.12 27.15 -8.94
CA LEU A 115 1.03 26.06 -7.98
C LEU A 115 -0.06 25.08 -8.45
N PRO A 116 0.21 23.77 -8.42
CA PRO A 116 -0.81 22.78 -8.72
C PRO A 116 -2.01 22.95 -7.79
N TYR A 117 -3.21 22.87 -8.34
CA TYR A 117 -4.43 22.96 -7.54
C TYR A 117 -4.53 21.80 -6.56
N VAL A 118 -4.89 22.13 -5.31
CA VAL A 118 -5.24 21.16 -4.26
C VAL A 118 -6.54 21.65 -3.62
N ASP A 119 -7.42 20.74 -3.27
CA ASP A 119 -8.68 21.06 -2.59
C ASP A 119 -8.41 21.87 -1.31
N GLY A 120 -9.21 22.91 -1.08
CA GLY A 120 -9.03 23.81 0.05
C GLY A 120 -7.98 24.91 -0.14
N MET A 121 -7.26 24.91 -1.25
CA MET A 121 -6.35 25.99 -1.60
C MET A 121 -7.11 27.30 -1.83
N ARG A 122 -6.69 28.37 -1.15
CA ARG A 122 -7.20 29.71 -1.36
C ARG A 122 -6.29 30.47 -2.32
N ALA A 123 -6.79 30.73 -3.52
CA ALA A 123 -6.02 31.38 -4.59
C ALA A 123 -5.79 32.89 -4.37
N ASP A 124 -6.53 33.50 -3.46
CA ASP A 124 -6.56 34.95 -3.22
C ASP A 124 -5.87 35.37 -1.91
N ARG A 125 -5.29 34.43 -1.17
CA ARG A 125 -4.65 34.70 0.11
C ARG A 125 -3.21 35.21 -0.07
N GLU A 126 -2.88 36.27 0.66
CA GLU A 126 -1.48 36.75 0.76
C GLU A 126 -0.57 35.70 1.41
N PRO A 127 0.67 35.53 0.91
CA PRO A 127 1.63 34.60 1.49
C PRO A 127 1.84 34.83 2.99
N TYR A 128 2.05 33.75 3.73
CA TYR A 128 2.50 33.90 5.11
C TYR A 128 3.97 34.31 5.18
N THR A 129 4.29 35.14 6.18
CA THR A 129 5.63 35.20 6.78
C THR A 129 5.70 34.20 7.93
N GLU A 130 6.90 33.92 8.46
CA GLU A 130 7.02 33.07 9.66
C GLU A 130 6.25 33.67 10.85
N ALA A 131 6.28 34.99 11.03
CA ALA A 131 5.56 35.66 12.09
C ALA A 131 4.03 35.55 11.94
N THR A 132 3.51 35.75 10.72
CA THR A 132 2.06 35.63 10.50
C THR A 132 1.59 34.17 10.54
N LEU A 133 2.44 33.20 10.18
CA LEU A 133 2.14 31.78 10.34
C LEU A 133 2.13 31.37 11.82
N ALA A 134 3.09 31.85 12.61
CA ALA A 134 3.08 31.63 14.06
C ALA A 134 1.81 32.18 14.72
N ARG A 135 1.38 33.40 14.32
CA ARG A 135 0.08 33.96 14.74
C ARG A 135 -1.10 33.10 14.31
N ALA A 136 -1.10 32.58 13.09
CA ALA A 136 -2.16 31.72 12.62
C ALA A 136 -2.29 30.44 13.44
N ILE A 137 -1.17 29.84 13.84
CA ILE A 137 -1.13 28.60 14.63
C ILE A 137 -1.52 28.85 16.09
N ARG A 138 -1.03 29.96 16.71
CA ARG A 138 -1.30 30.31 18.12
C ARG A 138 -2.68 30.92 18.31
N ASP A 139 -3.02 31.92 17.48
CA ASP A 139 -4.15 32.82 17.69
C ASP A 139 -5.29 32.58 16.68
N GLY A 140 -5.04 31.78 15.63
CA GLY A 140 -6.02 31.48 14.60
C GLY A 140 -6.37 32.63 13.68
N ILE A 141 -5.40 33.50 13.39
CA ILE A 141 -5.56 34.68 12.52
C ILE A 141 -4.65 34.51 11.31
N ASP A 142 -5.21 34.52 10.10
CA ASP A 142 -4.47 34.32 8.86
C ASP A 142 -3.52 35.50 8.52
N SER A 143 -2.83 35.41 7.37
CA SER A 143 -1.89 36.42 6.91
C SER A 143 -2.52 37.81 6.71
N GLU A 144 -3.83 37.85 6.42
CA GLU A 144 -4.60 39.06 6.15
C GLU A 144 -5.40 39.59 7.35
N GLY A 145 -5.22 38.96 8.54
CA GLY A 145 -5.93 39.36 9.75
C GLY A 145 -7.35 38.74 9.90
N ARG A 146 -7.72 37.79 9.07
CA ARG A 146 -9.04 37.12 9.15
C ARG A 146 -8.97 35.90 10.06
N PRO A 147 -10.05 35.57 10.79
CA PRO A 147 -10.08 34.37 11.62
C PRO A 147 -10.03 33.10 10.75
N LEU A 148 -9.27 32.10 11.19
CA LEU A 148 -9.29 30.75 10.64
C LEU A 148 -10.57 30.05 11.02
N SER A 149 -10.87 28.92 10.36
CA SER A 149 -11.98 28.06 10.73
C SER A 149 -11.93 27.69 12.22
N TYR A 150 -13.08 27.66 12.88
CA TYR A 150 -13.23 27.22 14.26
C TYR A 150 -12.82 25.75 14.49
N LEU A 151 -12.73 24.96 13.41
CA LEU A 151 -12.26 23.57 13.44
C LEU A 151 -10.73 23.51 13.65
N MET A 152 -9.98 24.52 13.20
CA MET A 152 -8.54 24.62 13.41
C MET A 152 -8.26 24.98 14.87
N PRO A 153 -7.65 24.08 15.67
CA PRO A 153 -7.36 24.40 17.07
C PRO A 153 -6.27 25.49 17.21
N ARG A 154 -6.15 26.04 18.42
CA ARG A 154 -5.09 26.95 18.81
C ARG A 154 -4.05 26.18 19.59
N PHE A 155 -2.78 26.33 19.22
CA PHE A 155 -1.69 25.50 19.75
C PHE A 155 -0.81 26.27 20.73
N ARG A 156 -0.46 25.63 21.86
CA ARG A 156 0.56 26.14 22.77
C ARG A 156 1.93 25.67 22.33
N LEU A 157 2.68 26.57 21.74
CA LEU A 157 4.05 26.36 21.27
C LEU A 157 4.92 27.52 21.73
N ASP A 158 6.07 27.24 22.31
CA ASP A 158 7.11 28.26 22.51
C ASP A 158 7.75 28.66 21.16
N ASP A 159 8.69 29.59 21.17
CA ASP A 159 9.28 30.11 19.95
C ASP A 159 10.23 29.06 19.29
N GLY A 160 10.87 28.20 20.10
CA GLY A 160 11.73 27.13 19.61
C GLY A 160 10.95 26.03 18.89
N ASP A 161 9.89 25.54 19.53
CA ASP A 161 8.99 24.54 18.95
C ASP A 161 8.25 25.08 17.72
N MET A 162 7.84 26.36 17.74
CA MET A 162 7.24 27.03 16.60
C MET A 162 8.20 27.12 15.42
N ALA A 163 9.45 27.53 15.65
CA ALA A 163 10.47 27.59 14.61
C ALA A 163 10.76 26.18 14.03
N ALA A 164 10.82 25.16 14.88
CA ALA A 164 10.98 23.78 14.45
C ALA A 164 9.81 23.29 13.57
N LEU A 165 8.57 23.56 13.99
CA LEU A 165 7.38 23.22 13.20
C LEU A 165 7.37 23.94 11.84
N ILE A 166 7.69 25.23 11.79
CA ILE A 166 7.78 26.01 10.54
C ILE A 166 8.88 25.45 9.63
N ALA A 167 10.04 25.07 10.17
CA ALA A 167 11.12 24.44 9.40
C ALA A 167 10.66 23.12 8.77
N TYR A 168 9.91 22.30 9.52
CA TYR A 168 9.32 21.06 9.01
C TYR A 168 8.28 21.33 7.91
N LEU A 169 7.36 22.27 8.09
CA LEU A 169 6.36 22.62 7.08
C LEU A 169 7.00 23.07 5.76
N LYS A 170 8.11 23.80 5.83
CA LYS A 170 8.93 24.16 4.66
C LYS A 170 9.55 22.92 4.00
N SER A 171 9.96 21.92 4.79
CA SER A 171 10.58 20.70 4.27
C SER A 171 9.59 19.76 3.58
N LEU A 172 8.28 19.89 3.86
CA LEU A 172 7.22 19.12 3.17
C LEU A 172 7.12 19.48 1.68
N ASP A 173 7.78 20.54 1.26
CA ASP A 173 7.81 21.01 -0.12
C ASP A 173 8.98 20.38 -0.89
N ALA A 174 8.91 19.06 -1.12
CA ALA A 174 9.90 18.37 -1.92
C ALA A 174 9.79 18.82 -3.38
N THR A 175 10.67 19.72 -3.79
CA THR A 175 10.76 20.22 -5.18
C THR A 175 11.17 19.13 -6.18
N ARG A 176 11.76 18.03 -5.71
CA ARG A 176 12.16 16.88 -6.54
C ARG A 176 11.87 15.56 -5.79
N VAL A 177 10.84 14.87 -6.23
CA VAL A 177 10.53 13.52 -5.74
C VAL A 177 11.35 12.52 -6.56
N PRO A 178 12.12 11.61 -5.92
CA PRO A 178 12.85 10.57 -6.64
C PRO A 178 11.91 9.74 -7.53
N GLY A 179 12.32 9.52 -8.78
CA GLY A 179 11.50 8.82 -9.77
C GLY A 179 10.49 9.70 -10.52
N VAL A 180 10.53 11.01 -10.32
CA VAL A 180 9.71 11.97 -11.06
C VAL A 180 10.61 12.93 -11.84
N THR A 181 10.47 12.94 -13.16
CA THR A 181 11.11 13.91 -14.06
C THR A 181 10.05 14.77 -14.74
N ASP A 182 10.45 15.75 -15.52
CA ASP A 182 9.50 16.60 -16.26
C ASP A 182 8.68 15.81 -17.29
N THR A 183 9.19 14.67 -17.77
CA THR A 183 8.59 13.88 -18.86
C THR A 183 8.28 12.44 -18.50
N VAL A 184 8.82 11.91 -17.41
CA VAL A 184 8.71 10.49 -17.05
C VAL A 184 8.39 10.32 -15.56
N LEU A 185 7.52 9.36 -15.26
CA LEU A 185 7.30 8.78 -13.94
C LEU A 185 7.90 7.36 -13.93
N HIS A 186 8.84 7.12 -13.04
CA HIS A 186 9.50 5.83 -12.88
C HIS A 186 8.83 5.02 -11.78
N PHE A 187 8.53 3.76 -12.08
CA PHE A 187 7.95 2.79 -11.15
C PHE A 187 8.79 1.52 -11.14
N ALA A 188 8.79 0.80 -10.03
CA ALA A 188 9.40 -0.51 -9.95
C ALA A 188 8.36 -1.60 -9.63
N THR A 189 8.68 -2.83 -9.98
CA THR A 189 8.07 -4.02 -9.40
C THR A 189 9.18 -4.89 -8.84
N VAL A 190 8.95 -5.50 -7.67
CA VAL A 190 9.93 -6.33 -6.97
C VAL A 190 9.51 -7.79 -7.05
N ILE A 191 10.45 -8.66 -7.41
CA ILE A 191 10.21 -10.10 -7.58
C ILE A 191 11.22 -10.85 -6.70
N THR A 192 10.73 -11.69 -5.78
CA THR A 192 11.59 -12.54 -4.95
C THR A 192 12.05 -13.78 -5.69
N PRO A 193 13.19 -14.41 -5.30
CA PRO A 193 13.74 -15.57 -6.02
C PRO A 193 12.83 -16.81 -6.02
N ASP A 194 11.97 -16.92 -5.01
CA ASP A 194 11.03 -18.05 -4.82
C ASP A 194 9.64 -17.79 -5.44
N ALA A 195 9.48 -16.69 -6.18
CA ALA A 195 8.23 -16.36 -6.84
C ALA A 195 7.88 -17.38 -7.94
N ASP A 196 6.60 -17.74 -8.03
CA ASP A 196 6.10 -18.65 -9.06
C ASP A 196 6.36 -18.08 -10.47
N PRO A 197 7.05 -18.82 -11.36
CA PRO A 197 7.43 -18.33 -12.68
C PRO A 197 6.23 -18.07 -13.60
N VAL A 198 5.11 -18.80 -13.43
CA VAL A 198 3.89 -18.60 -14.22
C VAL A 198 3.18 -17.31 -13.78
N LYS A 199 3.04 -17.11 -12.46
CA LYS A 199 2.51 -15.84 -11.90
C LYS A 199 3.40 -14.66 -12.32
N ARG A 200 4.73 -14.81 -12.26
CA ARG A 200 5.70 -13.79 -12.71
C ARG A 200 5.49 -13.41 -14.17
N ALA A 201 5.41 -14.38 -15.06
CA ALA A 201 5.22 -14.12 -16.49
C ALA A 201 3.90 -13.38 -16.74
N GLY A 202 2.79 -13.87 -16.17
CA GLY A 202 1.47 -13.25 -16.31
C GLY A 202 1.42 -11.82 -15.76
N MET A 203 2.00 -11.57 -14.58
CA MET A 203 2.09 -10.24 -13.97
C MET A 203 2.86 -9.26 -14.87
N LEU A 204 4.05 -9.63 -15.30
CA LEU A 204 4.89 -8.77 -16.12
C LEU A 204 4.27 -8.46 -17.50
N ASP A 205 3.57 -9.42 -18.11
CA ASP A 205 2.86 -9.20 -19.37
C ASP A 205 1.76 -8.15 -19.21
N VAL A 206 0.95 -8.24 -18.14
CA VAL A 206 -0.08 -7.24 -17.84
C VAL A 206 0.55 -5.86 -17.64
N MET A 207 1.60 -5.75 -16.82
CA MET A 207 2.25 -4.47 -16.55
C MET A 207 2.83 -3.82 -17.80
N ARG A 208 3.56 -4.58 -18.63
CA ARG A 208 4.16 -4.08 -19.88
C ARG A 208 3.10 -3.55 -20.83
N HIS A 209 2.03 -4.31 -21.05
CA HIS A 209 0.93 -3.88 -21.91
C HIS A 209 0.19 -2.67 -21.37
N TYR A 210 -0.03 -2.62 -20.04
CA TYR A 210 -0.70 -1.48 -19.41
C TYR A 210 0.11 -0.18 -19.55
N PHE A 211 1.41 -0.23 -19.27
CA PHE A 211 2.32 0.90 -19.39
C PHE A 211 2.45 1.36 -20.84
N ALA A 212 2.57 0.43 -21.78
CA ALA A 212 2.63 0.73 -23.22
C ALA A 212 1.33 1.42 -23.69
N GLU A 213 0.15 0.93 -23.28
CA GLU A 213 -1.13 1.56 -23.61
C GLU A 213 -1.26 2.96 -23.01
N LYS A 214 -0.85 3.12 -21.74
CA LYS A 214 -0.86 4.42 -21.08
C LYS A 214 -0.01 5.43 -21.85
N ASN A 215 1.19 5.04 -22.24
CA ASN A 215 2.12 5.88 -22.98
C ASN A 215 1.60 6.19 -24.40
N ALA A 216 1.02 5.21 -25.08
CA ALA A 216 0.44 5.41 -26.42
C ALA A 216 -0.74 6.39 -26.42
N ARG A 217 -1.60 6.34 -25.40
CA ARG A 217 -2.71 7.30 -25.25
C ARG A 217 -2.23 8.73 -25.04
N GLN A 218 -1.10 8.91 -24.39
CA GLN A 218 -0.50 10.22 -24.14
C GLN A 218 0.13 10.83 -25.39
N MET A 219 0.66 9.98 -26.28
CA MET A 219 1.28 10.41 -27.54
C MET A 219 0.27 10.67 -28.67
N ALA A 220 -0.98 10.22 -28.53
CA ALA A 220 -2.00 10.50 -29.52
C ALA A 220 -2.35 11.99 -29.51
N PRO A 221 -2.07 12.74 -30.59
CA PRO A 221 -2.48 14.14 -30.66
C PRO A 221 -3.98 14.20 -30.44
N SER A 222 -4.40 15.00 -29.48
CA SER A 222 -5.83 15.23 -29.21
C SER A 222 -6.46 15.93 -30.40
N ARG A 223 -6.90 15.16 -31.41
CA ARG A 223 -7.59 15.60 -32.63
C ARG A 223 -8.94 16.30 -32.34
N ARG A 224 -9.22 16.64 -31.08
CA ARG A 224 -10.47 17.28 -30.65
C ARG A 224 -10.27 18.67 -30.03
N LEU A 225 -9.26 19.40 -30.43
CA LEU A 225 -9.22 20.84 -30.18
C LEU A 225 -9.96 21.53 -31.32
N GLN A 226 -11.30 21.59 -31.21
CA GLN A 226 -12.04 22.60 -31.93
C GLN A 226 -11.72 23.97 -31.33
N PRO A 227 -11.49 25.00 -32.14
CA PRO A 227 -11.17 26.32 -31.67
C PRO A 227 -12.43 27.03 -31.17
N SER A 228 -12.93 26.66 -30.00
CA SER A 228 -13.95 27.38 -29.27
C SER A 228 -13.45 27.76 -27.88
N GLY A 229 -12.74 28.86 -27.80
CA GLY A 229 -12.75 29.89 -26.76
C GLY A 229 -12.69 29.53 -25.27
N LYS A 230 -12.39 28.29 -24.82
CA LYS A 230 -12.22 27.94 -23.41
C LYS A 230 -10.89 27.23 -23.16
N THR A 231 -9.85 28.01 -23.10
CA THR A 231 -8.44 27.62 -22.92
C THR A 231 -8.11 26.95 -21.57
N MET A 232 -9.02 26.94 -20.60
CA MET A 232 -8.72 26.54 -19.24
C MET A 232 -8.67 25.02 -19.02
N TYR A 233 -9.35 24.22 -19.84
CA TYR A 233 -9.32 22.75 -19.73
C TYR A 233 -8.13 22.11 -20.47
N ALA A 234 -7.65 22.73 -21.52
CA ALA A 234 -6.55 22.21 -22.32
C ALA A 234 -5.20 22.29 -21.56
N GLU A 235 -4.94 23.39 -20.84
CA GLU A 235 -3.69 23.54 -20.08
C GLU A 235 -3.58 22.55 -18.92
N THR A 236 -4.68 22.24 -18.23
CA THR A 236 -4.68 21.26 -17.15
C THR A 236 -4.48 19.83 -17.68
N MET A 237 -4.96 19.51 -18.86
CA MET A 237 -4.73 18.20 -19.51
C MET A 237 -3.28 18.03 -19.99
N PHE A 238 -2.57 19.07 -20.35
CA PHE A 238 -1.19 19.00 -20.82
C PHE A 238 -0.16 18.79 -19.69
N MET A 239 -0.49 19.17 -18.45
CA MET A 239 0.43 19.02 -17.30
C MET A 239 0.53 17.60 -16.76
N VAL A 240 -0.37 16.69 -17.14
CA VAL A 240 -0.47 15.31 -16.60
C VAL A 240 0.22 14.28 -17.50
N HIS A 241 0.83 14.66 -18.62
CA HIS A 241 1.32 13.74 -19.64
C HIS A 241 2.79 13.34 -19.45
N ARG A 242 3.14 12.71 -18.32
CA ARG A 242 4.43 12.04 -18.16
C ARG A 242 4.34 10.59 -18.59
N GLN A 243 5.30 10.13 -19.34
CA GLN A 243 5.42 8.72 -19.70
C GLN A 243 5.69 7.87 -18.45
N TRP A 244 5.25 6.64 -18.47
CA TRP A 244 5.50 5.68 -17.40
C TRP A 244 6.62 4.74 -17.81
N GLU A 245 7.61 4.57 -16.95
CA GLU A 245 8.71 3.62 -17.12
C GLU A 245 8.67 2.60 -15.99
N LEU A 246 8.78 1.30 -16.36
CA LEU A 246 8.76 0.18 -15.44
C LEU A 246 10.16 -0.40 -15.27
N HIS A 247 10.66 -0.41 -14.05
CA HIS A 247 11.86 -1.11 -13.64
C HIS A 247 11.49 -2.44 -12.98
N VAL A 248 12.16 -3.52 -13.34
CA VAL A 248 11.92 -4.85 -12.74
C VAL A 248 13.10 -5.17 -11.85
N TRP A 249 12.88 -5.14 -10.55
CA TRP A 249 13.88 -5.44 -9.53
C TRP A 249 13.79 -6.90 -9.10
N GLU A 250 14.63 -7.73 -9.66
CA GLU A 250 14.71 -9.15 -9.34
C GLU A 250 15.71 -9.38 -8.21
N LEU A 251 15.23 -9.86 -7.06
CA LEU A 251 16.06 -10.18 -5.93
C LEU A 251 16.68 -11.56 -6.09
N THR A 252 17.86 -11.74 -5.52
CA THR A 252 18.61 -12.99 -5.59
C THR A 252 19.10 -13.42 -4.22
N GLY A 253 19.39 -14.71 -4.06
CA GLY A 253 19.94 -15.25 -2.81
C GLY A 253 19.00 -15.16 -1.60
N PRO A 254 19.53 -15.27 -0.39
CA PRO A 254 18.74 -15.33 0.83
C PRO A 254 18.14 -13.97 1.20
N ALA A 255 16.99 -14.00 1.88
CA ALA A 255 16.21 -12.81 2.27
C ALA A 255 17.01 -11.77 3.08
N SER A 256 18.02 -12.20 3.84
CA SER A 256 18.92 -11.32 4.60
C SER A 256 19.73 -10.35 3.71
N THR A 257 19.88 -10.63 2.42
CA THR A 257 20.60 -9.78 1.46
C THR A 257 19.71 -8.83 0.67
N TRP A 258 18.38 -9.01 0.71
CA TRP A 258 17.46 -8.30 -0.16
C TRP A 258 17.41 -6.81 0.12
N LYS A 259 17.46 -6.39 1.38
CA LYS A 259 17.46 -4.97 1.74
C LYS A 259 18.63 -4.22 1.07
N ALA A 260 19.84 -4.79 1.10
CA ALA A 260 20.99 -4.17 0.44
C ALA A 260 20.82 -4.08 -1.08
N GLN A 261 20.25 -5.12 -1.72
CA GLN A 261 19.94 -5.10 -3.15
C GLN A 261 18.91 -4.02 -3.50
N LEU A 262 17.83 -3.89 -2.71
CA LEU A 262 16.79 -2.88 -2.89
C LEU A 262 17.33 -1.46 -2.76
N VAL A 263 18.22 -1.21 -1.79
CA VAL A 263 18.91 0.08 -1.64
C VAL A 263 19.75 0.40 -2.89
N GLN A 264 20.46 -0.59 -3.43
CA GLN A 264 21.25 -0.42 -4.66
C GLN A 264 20.36 -0.14 -5.87
N HIS A 265 19.25 -0.88 -6.02
CA HIS A 265 18.27 -0.63 -7.08
C HIS A 265 17.71 0.78 -6.99
N LEU A 266 17.25 1.21 -5.82
CA LEU A 266 16.67 2.54 -5.62
C LEU A 266 17.68 3.67 -5.89
N ALA A 267 18.96 3.46 -5.53
CA ALA A 267 20.03 4.43 -5.79
C ALA A 267 20.35 4.54 -7.30
N LYS A 268 20.32 3.42 -8.02
CA LYS A 268 20.60 3.37 -9.47
C LYS A 268 19.40 3.83 -10.30
N GLU A 269 18.22 3.43 -9.92
CA GLU A 269 16.96 3.63 -10.63
C GLU A 269 15.94 4.23 -9.65
N PRO A 270 16.02 5.54 -9.35
CA PRO A 270 15.06 6.18 -8.43
C PRO A 270 13.64 6.06 -8.98
N VAL A 271 12.69 5.64 -8.13
CA VAL A 271 11.29 5.43 -8.52
C VAL A 271 10.33 6.17 -7.58
N LEU A 272 9.16 6.54 -8.10
CA LEU A 272 8.08 7.15 -7.33
C LEU A 272 7.42 6.12 -6.40
N ALA A 273 7.17 4.92 -6.90
CA ALA A 273 6.53 3.84 -6.15
C ALA A 273 6.95 2.46 -6.69
N VAL A 274 6.85 1.45 -5.82
CA VAL A 274 6.81 0.03 -6.19
C VAL A 274 5.35 -0.38 -6.37
N ILE A 275 5.04 -1.11 -7.43
CA ILE A 275 3.68 -1.54 -7.73
C ILE A 275 3.64 -3.04 -8.08
N SER A 276 2.64 -3.73 -7.57
CA SER A 276 2.30 -5.11 -7.92
C SER A 276 3.48 -6.08 -7.83
N GLY A 277 4.31 -6.01 -6.77
CA GLY A 277 5.39 -6.96 -6.54
C GLY A 277 4.90 -8.40 -6.42
N LEU A 278 5.81 -9.37 -6.49
CA LEU A 278 5.49 -10.80 -6.39
C LEU A 278 6.49 -11.50 -5.47
N ALA A 279 5.98 -12.22 -4.50
CA ALA A 279 6.78 -13.08 -3.63
C ALA A 279 6.24 -14.50 -3.57
N GLY A 280 7.13 -15.43 -3.24
CA GLY A 280 6.76 -16.77 -2.83
C GLY A 280 6.28 -16.78 -1.37
N SER A 281 7.19 -17.01 -0.43
CA SER A 281 6.86 -17.21 1.00
C SER A 281 7.14 -16.01 1.91
N ASN A 282 7.97 -15.05 1.49
CA ASN A 282 8.44 -13.97 2.36
C ASN A 282 8.47 -12.62 1.65
N TRP A 283 7.75 -11.65 2.19
CA TRP A 283 7.73 -10.26 1.72
C TRP A 283 8.28 -9.26 2.76
N ALA A 284 8.50 -9.68 4.00
CA ALA A 284 8.86 -8.79 5.09
C ALA A 284 10.07 -7.88 4.82
N PRO A 285 11.18 -8.35 4.21
CA PRO A 285 12.32 -7.47 3.93
C PRO A 285 12.00 -6.37 2.90
N VAL A 286 11.11 -6.63 1.93
CA VAL A 286 10.68 -5.65 0.94
C VAL A 286 9.76 -4.62 1.58
N HIS A 287 8.81 -5.08 2.38
CA HIS A 287 7.91 -4.23 3.16
C HIS A 287 8.69 -3.27 4.06
N GLN A 288 9.60 -3.80 4.88
CA GLN A 288 10.44 -3.00 5.77
C GLN A 288 11.28 -1.97 5.00
N PHE A 289 11.88 -2.37 3.87
CA PHE A 289 12.63 -1.45 3.02
C PHE A 289 11.75 -0.30 2.49
N CYS A 290 10.54 -0.61 2.02
CA CYS A 290 9.63 0.38 1.49
C CYS A 290 9.23 1.42 2.55
N ASP A 291 8.92 0.97 3.77
CA ASP A 291 8.53 1.88 4.85
C ASP A 291 9.71 2.74 5.33
N GLU A 292 10.88 2.14 5.59
CA GLU A 292 12.10 2.86 5.97
C GLU A 292 12.57 3.87 4.90
N SER A 293 12.34 3.58 3.61
CA SER A 293 12.69 4.46 2.49
C SER A 293 11.61 5.47 2.13
N ALA A 294 10.52 5.52 2.89
CA ALA A 294 9.33 6.31 2.57
C ALA A 294 8.90 6.12 1.09
N LEU A 295 8.90 4.87 0.62
CA LEU A 295 8.63 4.47 -0.74
C LEU A 295 7.28 3.73 -0.81
N PRO A 296 6.25 4.27 -1.48
CA PRO A 296 4.99 3.57 -1.66
C PRO A 296 5.19 2.18 -2.27
N CYS A 297 4.64 1.15 -1.61
CA CYS A 297 4.63 -0.23 -2.07
C CYS A 297 3.17 -0.68 -2.20
N LEU A 298 2.68 -0.70 -3.44
CA LEU A 298 1.26 -0.74 -3.74
C LEU A 298 0.84 -2.12 -4.24
N PHE A 299 0.00 -2.79 -3.47
CA PHE A 299 -0.73 -3.99 -3.84
C PHE A 299 0.15 -5.13 -4.37
N PRO A 300 1.19 -5.56 -3.63
CA PRO A 300 1.97 -6.72 -4.02
C PRO A 300 1.11 -8.00 -4.01
N ASN A 301 1.41 -8.90 -4.95
CA ASN A 301 0.81 -10.24 -5.03
C ASN A 301 1.54 -11.17 -4.06
N VAL A 302 1.07 -11.20 -2.82
CA VAL A 302 1.67 -11.97 -1.73
C VAL A 302 0.58 -12.74 -0.97
N GLU A 303 0.88 -13.96 -0.57
CA GLU A 303 -0.05 -14.77 0.21
C GLU A 303 0.00 -14.43 1.70
N VAL A 304 1.17 -13.97 2.17
CA VAL A 304 1.45 -13.57 3.56
C VAL A 304 1.85 -12.11 3.57
N PRO A 305 0.91 -11.17 3.62
CA PRO A 305 1.23 -9.76 3.80
C PRO A 305 1.77 -9.49 5.21
N VAL A 306 2.49 -8.38 5.35
CA VAL A 306 3.03 -7.95 6.63
C VAL A 306 2.01 -7.05 7.32
N GLU A 307 1.81 -7.28 8.61
CA GLU A 307 1.01 -6.43 9.49
C GLU A 307 1.95 -5.67 10.43
N SER A 308 1.92 -4.34 10.39
CA SER A 308 2.63 -3.50 11.33
C SER A 308 1.77 -2.26 11.62
N PRO A 309 1.57 -1.88 12.88
CA PRO A 309 0.68 -0.78 13.25
C PRO A 309 1.23 0.60 12.87
N ASP A 310 2.53 0.72 12.67
CA ASP A 310 3.21 2.00 12.41
C ASP A 310 3.50 2.27 10.93
N ASP A 311 3.16 1.31 10.06
CA ASP A 311 3.39 1.42 8.62
C ASP A 311 2.53 2.51 7.99
N PHE A 312 3.03 3.06 6.88
CA PHE A 312 2.27 4.04 6.11
C PHE A 312 2.37 3.81 4.60
N TYR A 313 3.52 3.35 4.14
CA TYR A 313 3.82 3.33 2.70
C TYR A 313 3.44 2.03 2.00
N THR A 314 3.04 0.99 2.71
CA THR A 314 2.68 -0.30 2.10
C THR A 314 1.17 -0.55 2.18
N LEU A 315 0.55 -0.83 1.02
CA LEU A 315 -0.87 -1.14 0.88
C LEU A 315 -1.06 -2.51 0.23
N TYR A 316 -2.01 -3.29 0.74
CA TYR A 316 -2.38 -4.61 0.24
C TYR A 316 -3.85 -4.67 -0.16
N PHE A 317 -4.21 -5.56 -1.07
CA PHE A 317 -5.63 -5.82 -1.33
C PHE A 317 -6.30 -6.58 -0.19
N SER A 318 -5.63 -7.57 0.40
CA SER A 318 -6.19 -8.41 1.47
C SER A 318 -5.09 -8.85 2.43
N LYS A 319 -5.47 -9.32 3.63
CA LYS A 319 -4.57 -10.02 4.56
C LYS A 319 -4.18 -11.45 4.10
N GLY A 320 -4.66 -11.90 2.93
CA GLY A 320 -4.31 -13.20 2.39
C GLY A 320 -4.66 -14.36 3.33
N VAL A 321 -3.71 -15.27 3.53
CA VAL A 321 -3.92 -16.44 4.41
C VAL A 321 -4.12 -16.09 5.87
N LEU A 322 -3.67 -14.90 6.31
CA LEU A 322 -3.91 -14.43 7.67
C LEU A 322 -5.39 -14.12 7.89
N LEU A 323 -6.08 -13.54 6.88
CA LEU A 323 -7.53 -13.34 6.91
C LEU A 323 -8.28 -14.68 6.97
N GLU A 324 -7.82 -15.69 6.21
CA GLU A 324 -8.41 -17.02 6.28
C GLU A 324 -8.27 -17.63 7.67
N ALA A 325 -7.13 -17.43 8.33
CA ALA A 325 -6.92 -17.86 9.71
C ALA A 325 -7.88 -17.18 10.69
N GLU A 326 -8.12 -15.88 10.53
CA GLU A 326 -9.08 -15.13 11.35
C GLU A 326 -10.53 -15.63 11.14
N LEU A 327 -10.92 -15.87 9.88
CA LEU A 327 -12.25 -16.42 9.54
C LEU A 327 -12.48 -17.81 10.15
N ILE A 328 -11.48 -18.70 10.02
CA ILE A 328 -11.52 -20.05 10.59
C ILE A 328 -11.56 -19.99 12.12
N ALA A 329 -10.73 -19.13 12.74
CA ALA A 329 -10.71 -18.95 14.19
C ALA A 329 -12.08 -18.53 14.72
N ARG A 330 -12.70 -17.54 14.06
CA ARG A 330 -14.05 -17.07 14.42
C ARG A 330 -15.08 -18.18 14.32
N ARG A 331 -15.06 -18.98 13.26
CA ARG A 331 -15.99 -20.11 13.06
C ARG A 331 -15.84 -21.20 14.12
N ILE A 332 -14.60 -21.51 14.49
CA ILE A 332 -14.31 -22.51 15.54
C ILE A 332 -14.72 -21.99 16.91
N ALA A 333 -14.46 -20.72 17.21
CA ALA A 333 -14.76 -20.13 18.52
C ALA A 333 -16.25 -19.80 18.72
N VAL A 334 -16.94 -19.44 17.62
CA VAL A 334 -18.38 -19.07 17.63
C VAL A 334 -19.07 -19.83 16.49
N PRO A 335 -19.34 -21.13 16.64
CA PRO A 335 -20.07 -21.90 15.64
C PRO A 335 -21.53 -21.43 15.56
N ASP A 336 -22.15 -21.58 14.38
CA ASP A 336 -23.58 -21.23 14.21
C ASP A 336 -24.49 -22.13 15.04
N ASP A 337 -24.09 -23.42 15.18
CA ASP A 337 -24.79 -24.42 15.96
C ASP A 337 -23.80 -25.19 16.84
N GLY A 338 -24.19 -25.48 18.09
CA GLY A 338 -23.42 -26.30 19.02
C GLY A 338 -22.42 -25.56 19.88
N GLU A 339 -21.50 -26.32 20.50
CA GLU A 339 -20.44 -25.77 21.36
C GLU A 339 -19.15 -25.55 20.56
N PRO A 340 -18.31 -24.56 20.97
CA PRO A 340 -16.97 -24.38 20.39
C PRO A 340 -16.14 -25.67 20.44
N ALA A 341 -15.32 -25.91 19.41
CA ALA A 341 -14.44 -27.06 19.40
C ALA A 341 -13.36 -26.92 20.49
N ARG A 342 -13.20 -27.98 21.29
CA ARG A 342 -12.21 -28.03 22.39
C ARG A 342 -10.87 -28.63 21.94
N THR A 343 -10.89 -29.43 20.87
CA THR A 343 -9.71 -30.06 20.31
C THR A 343 -9.55 -29.66 18.85
N VAL A 344 -8.59 -28.78 18.61
CA VAL A 344 -8.25 -28.25 17.29
C VAL A 344 -6.86 -28.72 16.90
N HIS A 345 -6.76 -29.36 15.74
CA HIS A 345 -5.48 -29.75 15.15
C HIS A 345 -5.26 -29.00 13.84
N GLN A 346 -4.01 -28.69 13.52
CA GLN A 346 -3.68 -28.09 12.23
C GLN A 346 -2.46 -28.75 11.61
N ILE A 347 -2.46 -28.85 10.28
CA ILE A 347 -1.40 -29.47 9.49
C ILE A 347 -0.89 -28.48 8.46
N PHE A 348 0.41 -28.28 8.38
CA PHE A 348 1.05 -27.40 7.42
C PHE A 348 2.48 -27.86 7.09
N ARG A 349 3.03 -27.36 5.96
CA ARG A 349 4.43 -27.56 5.61
C ARG A 349 5.30 -26.46 6.18
N ALA A 350 6.44 -26.84 6.74
CA ALA A 350 7.45 -25.91 7.23
C ALA A 350 7.96 -25.02 6.08
N GLY A 351 8.05 -23.70 6.32
CA GLY A 351 8.55 -22.72 5.37
C GLY A 351 7.62 -22.39 4.21
N ASP A 352 6.35 -22.83 4.26
CA ASP A 352 5.30 -22.41 3.32
C ASP A 352 4.37 -21.37 3.97
N SER A 353 3.53 -20.70 3.18
CA SER A 353 2.54 -19.70 3.63
C SER A 353 1.56 -20.25 4.68
N GLY A 354 1.38 -21.55 4.76
CA GLY A 354 0.59 -22.22 5.79
C GLY A 354 1.18 -22.09 7.21
N GLU A 355 2.47 -21.95 7.35
CA GLU A 355 3.11 -21.81 8.68
C GLU A 355 2.74 -20.49 9.38
N PRO A 356 2.86 -19.30 8.77
CA PRO A 356 2.37 -18.06 9.37
C PRO A 356 0.85 -18.05 9.56
N ALA A 357 0.07 -18.66 8.66
CA ALA A 357 -1.37 -18.81 8.83
C ALA A 357 -1.72 -19.67 10.05
N ALA A 358 -1.00 -20.77 10.25
CA ALA A 358 -1.16 -21.64 11.41
C ALA A 358 -0.84 -20.92 12.73
N ARG A 359 0.21 -20.10 12.77
CA ARG A 359 0.53 -19.28 13.95
C ARG A 359 -0.55 -18.23 14.22
N ALA A 360 -1.08 -17.58 13.18
CA ALA A 360 -2.17 -16.61 13.31
C ALA A 360 -3.44 -17.27 13.87
N LEU A 361 -3.81 -18.43 13.35
CA LEU A 361 -4.93 -19.23 13.86
C LEU A 361 -4.75 -19.59 15.34
N ALA A 362 -3.59 -20.14 15.71
CA ALA A 362 -3.30 -20.52 17.10
C ALA A 362 -3.36 -19.30 18.05
N SER A 363 -2.84 -18.15 17.60
CA SER A 363 -2.90 -16.90 18.37
C SER A 363 -4.33 -16.40 18.56
N ALA A 364 -5.16 -16.44 17.51
CA ALA A 364 -6.56 -16.01 17.59
C ALA A 364 -7.39 -16.96 18.50
N LEU A 365 -7.24 -18.27 18.36
CA LEU A 365 -7.95 -19.26 19.18
C LEU A 365 -7.53 -19.23 20.65
N LYS A 366 -6.28 -18.89 20.94
CA LYS A 366 -5.78 -18.71 22.31
C LYS A 366 -6.55 -17.61 23.05
N GLN A 367 -6.99 -16.56 22.39
CA GLN A 367 -7.80 -15.49 22.99
C GLN A 367 -9.16 -15.99 23.46
N HIS A 368 -9.65 -17.10 22.86
CA HIS A 368 -10.88 -17.80 23.26
C HIS A 368 -10.63 -19.00 24.20
N GLY A 369 -9.41 -19.17 24.70
CA GLY A 369 -9.04 -20.29 25.58
C GLY A 369 -8.97 -21.66 24.89
N ILE A 370 -8.89 -21.68 23.55
CA ILE A 370 -8.85 -22.91 22.75
C ILE A 370 -7.38 -23.22 22.40
N ALA A 371 -6.92 -24.41 22.78
CA ALA A 371 -5.56 -24.87 22.45
C ALA A 371 -5.54 -25.56 21.08
N VAL A 372 -4.50 -25.29 20.31
CA VAL A 372 -4.29 -25.86 18.98
C VAL A 372 -3.08 -26.79 19.01
N GLN A 373 -3.23 -27.99 18.48
CA GLN A 373 -2.14 -28.93 18.28
C GLN A 373 -1.62 -28.86 16.84
N GLU A 374 -0.34 -28.62 16.69
CA GLU A 374 0.32 -28.44 15.40
C GLU A 374 1.00 -29.73 14.94
N HIS A 375 0.79 -30.08 13.66
CA HIS A 375 1.46 -31.17 12.97
C HIS A 375 2.26 -30.61 11.80
N VAL A 376 3.54 -30.41 12.03
CA VAL A 376 4.43 -29.82 11.04
C VAL A 376 5.00 -30.90 10.13
N VAL A 377 4.78 -30.76 8.83
CA VAL A 377 5.36 -31.60 7.78
C VAL A 377 6.57 -30.87 7.20
N ALA A 378 7.73 -31.51 7.14
CA ALA A 378 8.91 -30.88 6.55
C ALA A 378 8.64 -30.49 5.08
N LYS A 379 9.27 -29.42 4.59
CA LYS A 379 9.02 -28.82 3.26
C LYS A 379 9.02 -29.86 2.13
N ASP A 380 10.03 -30.70 2.09
CA ASP A 380 10.25 -31.67 1.01
C ASP A 380 9.86 -33.11 1.43
N ALA A 381 9.09 -33.27 2.51
CA ALA A 381 8.71 -34.57 3.01
C ALA A 381 7.74 -35.27 2.04
N PRO A 382 7.89 -36.60 1.84
CA PRO A 382 6.99 -37.35 0.98
C PRO A 382 5.56 -37.45 1.55
N ALA A 383 4.57 -37.73 0.69
CA ALA A 383 3.13 -37.78 1.04
C ALA A 383 2.82 -38.69 2.23
N ARG A 384 3.61 -39.74 2.46
CA ARG A 384 3.45 -40.61 3.64
C ARG A 384 3.52 -39.88 4.98
N ARG A 385 4.33 -38.82 5.08
CA ARG A 385 4.45 -38.00 6.28
C ARG A 385 3.17 -37.16 6.52
N LEU A 386 2.53 -36.70 5.45
CA LEU A 386 1.20 -36.10 5.54
C LEU A 386 0.16 -37.10 6.07
N SER A 387 0.18 -38.36 5.58
CA SER A 387 -0.69 -39.39 6.06
C SER A 387 -0.44 -39.77 7.53
N GLU A 388 0.81 -39.70 8.01
CA GLU A 388 1.16 -39.84 9.43
C GLU A 388 0.60 -38.71 10.28
N ALA A 389 0.75 -37.44 9.83
CA ALA A 389 0.20 -36.26 10.49
C ALA A 389 -1.35 -36.33 10.57
N LEU A 390 -2.03 -36.74 9.48
CA LEU A 390 -3.47 -36.93 9.47
C LEU A 390 -3.94 -37.98 10.46
N ARG A 391 -3.21 -39.10 10.59
CA ARG A 391 -3.53 -40.14 11.60
C ARG A 391 -3.33 -39.62 13.03
N ALA A 392 -2.27 -38.84 13.27
CA ALA A 392 -2.03 -38.23 14.57
C ALA A 392 -3.10 -37.18 14.94
N ALA A 393 -3.72 -36.52 13.95
CA ALA A 393 -4.81 -35.59 14.14
C ALA A 393 -6.20 -36.27 14.27
N SER A 394 -6.26 -37.63 14.26
CA SER A 394 -7.50 -38.37 14.39
C SER A 394 -8.15 -38.13 15.75
N GLY A 395 -9.48 -37.93 15.76
CA GLY A 395 -10.25 -37.65 16.99
C GLY A 395 -10.34 -36.16 17.37
N SER A 396 -9.76 -35.26 16.58
CA SER A 396 -9.98 -33.82 16.72
C SER A 396 -11.44 -33.45 16.38
N GLN A 397 -11.96 -32.42 17.04
CA GLN A 397 -13.27 -31.84 16.68
C GLN A 397 -13.16 -30.91 15.47
N ALA A 398 -12.04 -30.20 15.34
CA ALA A 398 -11.71 -29.39 14.18
C ALA A 398 -10.30 -29.73 13.67
N LEU A 399 -10.18 -29.89 12.35
CA LEU A 399 -8.91 -30.12 11.66
C LEU A 399 -8.70 -29.02 10.61
N VAL A 400 -7.61 -28.28 10.70
CA VAL A 400 -7.29 -27.21 9.75
C VAL A 400 -6.13 -27.62 8.86
N LEU A 401 -6.33 -27.54 7.55
CA LEU A 401 -5.37 -27.96 6.52
C LEU A 401 -4.85 -26.75 5.73
N TRP A 402 -3.60 -26.39 5.99
CA TRP A 402 -2.85 -25.37 5.24
C TRP A 402 -1.99 -26.05 4.17
N LEU A 403 -2.63 -26.52 3.10
CA LEU A 403 -2.01 -27.40 2.12
C LEU A 403 -2.11 -26.87 0.69
N ARG A 404 -1.14 -27.24 -0.14
CA ARG A 404 -1.10 -26.95 -1.58
C ARG A 404 -1.88 -28.00 -2.39
N PRO A 405 -2.28 -27.72 -3.64
CA PRO A 405 -3.05 -28.65 -4.47
C PRO A 405 -2.44 -30.04 -4.60
N ALA A 406 -1.10 -30.13 -4.67
CA ALA A 406 -0.41 -31.43 -4.74
C ALA A 406 -0.62 -32.30 -3.49
N ASP A 407 -0.58 -31.67 -2.31
CA ASP A 407 -0.85 -32.36 -1.04
C ASP A 407 -2.33 -32.73 -0.90
N ILE A 408 -3.22 -31.84 -1.32
CA ILE A 408 -4.67 -32.07 -1.30
C ILE A 408 -5.04 -33.27 -2.18
N ALA A 409 -4.44 -33.37 -3.37
CA ALA A 409 -4.66 -34.51 -4.28
C ALA A 409 -4.15 -35.84 -3.70
N ALA A 410 -3.14 -35.76 -2.82
CA ALA A 410 -2.57 -36.95 -2.16
C ALA A 410 -3.27 -37.34 -0.83
N LEU A 411 -4.31 -36.59 -0.41
CA LEU A 411 -5.08 -36.91 0.79
C LEU A 411 -5.73 -38.29 0.66
N GLY A 412 -5.46 -39.15 1.63
CA GLY A 412 -6.09 -40.46 1.75
C GLY A 412 -7.51 -40.39 2.30
N VAL A 413 -7.89 -41.39 3.10
CA VAL A 413 -9.20 -41.44 3.78
C VAL A 413 -9.23 -40.36 4.88
N PRO A 414 -10.31 -39.55 5.00
CA PRO A 414 -10.45 -38.59 6.08
C PRO A 414 -10.43 -39.28 7.45
N PRO A 415 -9.99 -38.57 8.51
CA PRO A 415 -10.00 -39.11 9.86
C PRO A 415 -11.40 -39.54 10.28
N GLY A 416 -11.50 -40.62 11.06
CA GLY A 416 -12.77 -41.10 11.61
C GLY A 416 -13.37 -40.10 12.62
N GLY A 417 -14.71 -40.13 12.75
CA GLY A 417 -15.45 -39.31 13.70
C GLY A 417 -16.07 -38.04 13.10
N PRO A 418 -16.74 -37.20 13.93
CA PRO A 418 -17.48 -36.00 13.53
C PRO A 418 -16.56 -34.77 13.39
N THR A 419 -15.40 -34.94 12.79
CA THR A 419 -14.41 -33.85 12.65
C THR A 419 -14.83 -32.91 11.51
N THR A 420 -14.99 -31.62 11.82
CA THR A 420 -15.10 -30.58 10.80
C THR A 420 -13.70 -30.24 10.27
N VAL A 421 -13.56 -30.19 8.97
CA VAL A 421 -12.29 -29.89 8.30
C VAL A 421 -12.35 -28.49 7.73
N PHE A 422 -11.34 -27.67 8.03
CA PHE A 422 -11.18 -26.34 7.46
C PHE A 422 -9.98 -26.34 6.50
N MET A 423 -10.12 -25.66 5.38
CA MET A 423 -9.04 -25.50 4.41
C MET A 423 -8.90 -24.07 3.94
N SER A 424 -7.66 -23.69 3.61
CA SER A 424 -7.37 -22.46 2.92
C SER A 424 -7.83 -22.52 1.47
N GLY A 425 -8.72 -21.63 1.07
CA GLY A 425 -9.13 -21.49 -0.32
C GLY A 425 -8.03 -20.87 -1.19
N LEU A 426 -7.24 -19.96 -0.61
CA LEU A 426 -6.13 -19.30 -1.30
C LEU A 426 -4.99 -20.27 -1.61
N MET A 427 -4.53 -21.04 -0.64
CA MET A 427 -3.47 -22.04 -0.83
C MET A 427 -3.95 -23.25 -1.64
N GLY A 428 -5.16 -23.73 -1.36
CA GLY A 428 -5.73 -24.92 -1.97
C GLY A 428 -6.16 -24.75 -3.43
N GLY A 429 -6.33 -23.50 -3.89
CA GLY A 429 -6.81 -23.22 -5.25
C GLY A 429 -8.27 -23.64 -5.42
N LEU A 430 -9.15 -23.09 -4.63
CA LEU A 430 -10.53 -23.47 -4.38
C LEU A 430 -11.33 -23.94 -5.62
N GLU A 431 -11.31 -23.19 -6.68
CA GLU A 431 -12.10 -23.45 -7.89
C GLU A 431 -11.59 -24.67 -8.68
N ARG A 432 -10.36 -25.10 -8.40
CA ARG A 432 -9.69 -26.23 -9.05
C ARG A 432 -9.14 -27.24 -8.03
N ALA A 433 -9.54 -27.09 -6.76
CA ALA A 433 -9.03 -27.94 -5.68
C ALA A 433 -9.30 -29.42 -5.98
N PRO A 434 -8.28 -30.25 -6.03
CA PRO A 434 -8.43 -31.67 -6.31
C PRO A 434 -8.89 -32.46 -5.06
N LEU A 435 -9.79 -31.87 -4.26
CA LEU A 435 -10.24 -32.48 -3.00
C LEU A 435 -11.01 -33.74 -3.28
N PRO A 436 -10.57 -34.90 -2.75
CA PRO A 436 -11.28 -36.17 -2.92
C PRO A 436 -12.73 -36.08 -2.40
N ALA A 437 -13.67 -36.72 -3.10
CA ALA A 437 -15.12 -36.63 -2.81
C ALA A 437 -15.46 -36.92 -1.35
N GLN A 438 -14.80 -37.91 -0.74
CA GLN A 438 -15.00 -38.31 0.66
C GLN A 438 -14.68 -37.26 1.71
N TRP A 439 -13.95 -36.17 1.33
CA TRP A 439 -13.63 -35.04 2.20
C TRP A 439 -14.66 -33.94 2.11
N ARG A 440 -15.34 -33.79 0.97
CA ARG A 440 -16.17 -32.62 0.63
C ARG A 440 -17.31 -32.37 1.60
N SER A 441 -18.00 -33.44 2.05
CA SER A 441 -19.17 -33.32 2.94
C SER A 441 -18.88 -32.77 4.34
N ARG A 442 -17.61 -32.71 4.72
CA ARG A 442 -17.15 -32.21 6.04
C ARG A 442 -16.16 -31.09 5.97
N THR A 443 -15.93 -30.54 4.78
CA THR A 443 -14.92 -29.50 4.58
C THR A 443 -15.56 -28.14 4.36
N GLU A 444 -15.19 -27.19 5.21
CA GLU A 444 -15.43 -25.78 5.04
C GLU A 444 -14.14 -25.09 4.51
N LEU A 445 -14.32 -24.15 3.60
CA LEU A 445 -13.24 -23.45 2.92
C LEU A 445 -13.28 -21.98 3.31
N ALA A 446 -12.20 -21.46 3.87
CA ALA A 446 -12.05 -20.02 4.04
C ALA A 446 -11.73 -19.40 2.68
N TYR A 447 -12.41 -18.30 2.32
CA TYR A 447 -12.33 -17.70 1.01
C TYR A 447 -12.35 -16.17 1.08
N PRO A 448 -11.19 -15.50 0.94
CA PRO A 448 -11.07 -14.07 1.14
C PRO A 448 -11.46 -13.23 -0.10
N PHE A 449 -12.25 -13.79 -1.00
CA PHE A 449 -12.70 -13.14 -2.24
C PHE A 449 -14.22 -13.19 -2.36
N ASP A 450 -14.76 -12.37 -3.28
CA ASP A 450 -16.19 -12.46 -3.62
C ASP A 450 -16.50 -13.75 -4.38
N LEU A 451 -17.74 -14.19 -4.29
CA LEU A 451 -18.19 -15.43 -4.93
C LEU A 451 -18.08 -15.33 -6.46
N PRO A 452 -17.74 -16.41 -7.17
CA PRO A 452 -17.57 -16.41 -8.62
C PRO A 452 -18.73 -15.77 -9.38
N ASP A 453 -19.96 -16.12 -9.01
CA ASP A 453 -21.16 -15.57 -9.66
C ASP A 453 -21.34 -14.07 -9.41
N LYS A 454 -21.00 -13.60 -8.21
CA LYS A 454 -21.12 -12.18 -7.83
C LYS A 454 -20.03 -11.31 -8.45
N ARG A 455 -18.81 -11.84 -8.58
CA ARG A 455 -17.68 -11.08 -9.14
C ARG A 455 -17.57 -11.16 -10.67
N ARG A 456 -18.38 -11.95 -11.34
CA ARG A 456 -18.27 -12.24 -12.78
C ARG A 456 -18.03 -11.00 -13.63
N VAL A 457 -18.90 -9.99 -13.54
CA VAL A 457 -18.78 -8.75 -14.34
C VAL A 457 -17.46 -8.01 -14.03
N ARG A 458 -17.03 -7.98 -12.76
CA ARG A 458 -15.81 -7.27 -12.35
C ARG A 458 -14.54 -7.98 -12.83
N VAL A 459 -14.56 -9.31 -12.93
CA VAL A 459 -13.44 -10.12 -13.44
C VAL A 459 -13.46 -10.18 -14.97
N ASP A 460 -14.63 -10.25 -15.60
CA ASP A 460 -14.76 -10.25 -17.06
C ASP A 460 -14.18 -8.98 -17.70
N TYR A 461 -14.17 -7.86 -16.97
CA TYR A 461 -13.61 -6.59 -17.47
C TYR A 461 -12.08 -6.69 -17.74
N PRO A 462 -11.22 -7.04 -16.76
CA PRO A 462 -9.80 -7.25 -17.03
C PRO A 462 -9.55 -8.41 -18.01
N LEU A 463 -10.30 -9.51 -17.93
CA LEU A 463 -10.16 -10.63 -18.86
C LEU A 463 -10.50 -10.25 -20.31
N GLY A 464 -11.48 -9.36 -20.51
CA GLY A 464 -11.79 -8.78 -21.81
C GLY A 464 -10.63 -7.96 -22.37
N TRP A 465 -10.01 -7.15 -21.52
CA TRP A 465 -8.83 -6.38 -21.90
C TRP A 465 -7.64 -7.30 -22.25
N PHE A 466 -7.41 -8.38 -21.48
CA PHE A 466 -6.36 -9.37 -21.80
C PHE A 466 -6.57 -9.99 -23.18
N ARG A 467 -7.82 -10.39 -23.50
CA ARG A 467 -8.17 -10.96 -24.81
C ARG A 467 -7.89 -9.98 -25.96
N ILE A 468 -8.30 -8.72 -25.80
CA ILE A 468 -8.06 -7.66 -26.79
C ILE A 468 -6.56 -7.44 -27.02
N ARG A 469 -5.75 -7.51 -25.95
CA ARG A 469 -4.29 -7.32 -25.99
C ARG A 469 -3.52 -8.61 -26.30
N LYS A 470 -4.22 -9.73 -26.48
CA LYS A 470 -3.63 -11.06 -26.71
C LYS A 470 -2.69 -11.50 -25.59
N ILE A 471 -2.98 -11.12 -24.37
CA ILE A 471 -2.26 -11.54 -23.16
C ILE A 471 -2.79 -12.92 -22.77
N PRO A 472 -1.95 -13.97 -22.67
CA PRO A 472 -2.36 -15.28 -22.19
C PRO A 472 -2.84 -15.20 -20.72
N ILE A 473 -3.95 -15.83 -20.42
CA ILE A 473 -4.43 -15.96 -19.04
C ILE A 473 -3.79 -17.22 -18.46
N VAL A 474 -2.71 -17.02 -17.70
CA VAL A 474 -1.92 -18.11 -17.10
C VAL A 474 -2.02 -18.14 -15.58
N ALA A 475 -2.29 -16.99 -14.95
CA ALA A 475 -2.47 -16.81 -13.51
C ALA A 475 -3.55 -15.76 -13.27
N GLU A 476 -4.82 -16.12 -13.51
CA GLU A 476 -5.96 -15.21 -13.63
C GLU A 476 -6.04 -14.18 -12.51
N GLN A 477 -6.00 -14.63 -11.24
CA GLN A 477 -6.09 -13.73 -10.09
C GLN A 477 -4.91 -12.75 -10.04
N THR A 478 -3.67 -13.23 -10.13
CA THR A 478 -2.47 -12.38 -10.11
C THR A 478 -2.51 -11.35 -11.23
N GLN A 479 -2.96 -11.76 -12.43
CA GLN A 479 -3.08 -10.86 -13.57
C GLN A 479 -4.20 -9.82 -13.36
N ALA A 480 -5.34 -10.24 -12.83
CA ALA A 480 -6.47 -9.34 -12.52
C ALA A 480 -6.11 -8.34 -11.41
N ASP A 481 -5.43 -8.78 -10.34
CA ASP A 481 -4.96 -7.92 -9.25
C ASP A 481 -3.89 -6.93 -9.74
N THR A 482 -2.99 -7.36 -10.61
CA THR A 482 -2.01 -6.48 -11.28
C THR A 482 -2.68 -5.42 -12.14
N TYR A 483 -3.68 -5.81 -12.93
CA TYR A 483 -4.46 -4.87 -13.72
C TYR A 483 -5.20 -3.85 -12.84
N LEU A 484 -5.80 -4.30 -11.75
CA LEU A 484 -6.48 -3.45 -10.78
C LEU A 484 -5.49 -2.47 -10.12
N ALA A 485 -4.32 -2.93 -9.70
CA ALA A 485 -3.27 -2.10 -9.11
C ALA A 485 -2.81 -0.99 -10.08
N CYS A 486 -2.53 -1.34 -11.34
CA CYS A 486 -2.18 -0.38 -12.39
C CYS A 486 -3.33 0.63 -12.65
N GLY A 487 -4.58 0.15 -12.60
CA GLY A 487 -5.77 0.97 -12.76
C GLY A 487 -5.92 2.01 -11.65
N LEU A 488 -5.78 1.58 -10.40
CA LEU A 488 -5.81 2.46 -9.22
C LEU A 488 -4.69 3.49 -9.26
N LEU A 489 -3.46 3.07 -9.57
CA LEU A 489 -2.34 4.00 -9.74
C LEU A 489 -2.63 5.04 -10.82
N SER A 490 -3.17 4.63 -11.97
CA SER A 490 -3.51 5.54 -13.06
C SER A 490 -4.57 6.57 -12.67
N GLU A 491 -5.58 6.13 -11.93
CA GLU A 491 -6.66 6.98 -11.46
C GLU A 491 -6.13 8.02 -10.46
N VAL A 492 -5.40 7.58 -9.46
CA VAL A 492 -4.83 8.47 -8.43
C VAL A 492 -3.88 9.49 -9.02
N LEU A 493 -2.95 9.08 -9.89
CA LEU A 493 -2.01 10.02 -10.53
C LEU A 493 -2.73 11.08 -11.37
N SER A 494 -3.89 10.77 -11.95
CA SER A 494 -4.69 11.77 -12.67
C SER A 494 -5.30 12.83 -11.75
N HIS A 495 -5.52 12.51 -10.48
CA HIS A 495 -6.03 13.45 -9.47
C HIS A 495 -4.92 14.21 -8.73
N MET A 496 -3.71 13.68 -8.72
CA MET A 496 -2.56 14.35 -8.08
C MET A 496 -2.08 15.57 -8.88
N VAL A 497 -2.50 15.69 -10.14
CA VAL A 497 -2.06 16.72 -11.08
C VAL A 497 -0.52 16.76 -11.17
N ASP A 498 0.16 17.72 -10.54
CA ASP A 498 1.63 17.83 -10.49
C ASP A 498 2.20 17.72 -9.07
N ASN A 499 1.42 17.23 -8.12
CA ASN A 499 1.80 17.02 -6.71
C ASN A 499 2.23 15.57 -6.46
N PHE A 500 3.34 15.14 -7.02
CA PHE A 500 3.80 13.74 -6.93
C PHE A 500 4.48 13.37 -5.60
N ALA A 501 4.12 14.00 -4.48
CA ALA A 501 4.64 13.58 -3.18
C ALA A 501 4.21 12.14 -2.85
N ARG A 502 5.16 11.29 -2.39
CA ARG A 502 4.92 9.87 -2.09
C ARG A 502 3.85 9.67 -1.01
N ALA A 503 3.87 10.49 0.03
CA ALA A 503 2.82 10.44 1.06
C ALA A 503 1.44 10.79 0.49
N TYR A 504 1.38 11.80 -0.40
CA TYR A 504 0.14 12.19 -1.05
C TYR A 504 -0.44 11.10 -1.96
N LEU A 505 0.41 10.30 -2.60
CA LEU A 505 -0.02 9.14 -3.37
C LEU A 505 -0.79 8.13 -2.51
N ILE A 506 -0.30 7.83 -1.31
CA ILE A 506 -0.98 6.94 -0.36
C ILE A 506 -2.31 7.56 0.10
N GLU A 507 -2.32 8.83 0.49
CA GLU A 507 -3.49 9.55 0.97
C GLU A 507 -4.59 9.62 -0.09
N GLN A 508 -4.24 9.88 -1.34
CA GLN A 508 -5.19 9.86 -2.45
C GLN A 508 -5.74 8.45 -2.72
N LEU A 509 -4.90 7.41 -2.61
CA LEU A 509 -5.37 6.01 -2.70
C LEU A 509 -6.39 5.70 -1.59
N GLN A 510 -6.11 6.08 -0.35
CA GLN A 510 -7.02 5.88 0.78
C GLN A 510 -8.38 6.55 0.56
N THR A 511 -8.40 7.74 -0.03
CA THR A 511 -9.63 8.49 -0.29
C THR A 511 -10.42 7.94 -1.50
N MET A 512 -9.72 7.48 -2.54
CA MET A 512 -10.35 7.17 -3.83
C MET A 512 -10.74 5.70 -4.00
N ILE A 513 -10.07 4.79 -3.30
CA ILE A 513 -10.23 3.34 -3.53
C ILE A 513 -11.67 2.86 -3.31
N GLU A 514 -12.42 3.47 -2.39
CA GLU A 514 -13.80 3.08 -2.09
C GLU A 514 -14.79 3.41 -3.22
N HIS A 515 -14.45 4.34 -4.11
CA HIS A 515 -15.28 4.71 -5.25
C HIS A 515 -15.06 3.81 -6.47
N ARG A 516 -14.11 2.90 -6.38
CA ARG A 516 -13.78 1.98 -7.46
C ARG A 516 -14.89 0.94 -7.66
N VAL A 517 -15.48 0.90 -8.85
CA VAL A 517 -16.56 -0.04 -9.20
C VAL A 517 -15.99 -1.38 -9.65
N ILE A 518 -14.94 -1.36 -10.45
CA ILE A 518 -14.28 -2.59 -10.95
C ILE A 518 -13.16 -2.97 -9.98
N THR A 519 -13.48 -3.86 -9.07
CA THR A 519 -12.61 -4.29 -7.96
C THR A 519 -12.08 -5.73 -8.14
N GLY A 520 -12.22 -6.33 -9.33
CA GLY A 520 -11.71 -7.68 -9.60
C GLY A 520 -12.34 -8.74 -8.69
N TYR A 521 -11.50 -9.40 -7.93
CA TYR A 521 -11.88 -10.50 -7.02
C TYR A 521 -12.57 -10.02 -5.72
N TYR A 522 -12.58 -8.73 -5.43
CA TYR A 522 -13.06 -8.20 -4.14
C TYR A 522 -14.46 -7.59 -4.27
N PRO A 523 -15.36 -7.75 -3.28
CA PRO A 523 -16.70 -7.17 -3.35
C PRO A 523 -16.65 -5.65 -3.23
N ARG A 524 -15.78 -5.16 -2.35
CA ARG A 524 -15.54 -3.75 -2.09
C ARG A 524 -14.12 -3.55 -1.57
N LEU A 525 -13.52 -2.44 -1.91
CA LEU A 525 -12.23 -2.01 -1.39
C LEU A 525 -12.43 -0.72 -0.58
N THR A 526 -11.89 -0.67 0.62
CA THR A 526 -11.95 0.52 1.48
C THR A 526 -10.65 0.65 2.26
N LEU A 527 -10.13 1.86 2.35
CA LEU A 527 -8.99 2.20 3.18
C LEU A 527 -9.33 3.46 3.98
N ALA A 528 -9.02 3.44 5.27
CA ALA A 528 -9.00 4.64 6.10
C ALA A 528 -7.56 4.94 6.50
N THR A 529 -7.35 6.08 7.11
CA THR A 529 -6.05 6.42 7.73
C THR A 529 -5.60 5.30 8.66
N HIS A 530 -4.35 4.91 8.59
CA HIS A 530 -3.75 3.78 9.32
C HIS A 530 -4.30 2.38 8.98
N GLN A 531 -4.96 2.22 7.83
CA GLN A 531 -5.36 0.92 7.32
C GLN A 531 -4.54 0.55 6.09
N HIS A 532 -4.05 -0.69 6.06
CA HIS A 532 -3.16 -1.21 5.01
C HIS A 532 -3.81 -2.23 4.11
N PHE A 533 -4.95 -2.81 4.54
CA PHE A 533 -5.68 -3.84 3.81
C PHE A 533 -6.99 -3.27 3.28
N ALA A 534 -7.17 -3.31 1.97
CA ALA A 534 -8.32 -2.70 1.31
C ALA A 534 -9.57 -3.59 1.37
N SER A 535 -9.42 -4.90 1.28
CA SER A 535 -10.48 -5.90 1.49
C SER A 535 -10.32 -6.54 2.87
N LYS A 536 -11.38 -6.59 3.67
CA LYS A 536 -11.29 -6.89 5.11
C LYS A 536 -12.03 -8.14 5.55
N GLY A 537 -12.66 -8.85 4.65
CA GLY A 537 -13.49 -9.99 4.98
C GLY A 537 -13.40 -11.12 3.96
N GLY A 538 -14.24 -12.12 4.16
CA GLY A 538 -14.35 -13.29 3.31
C GLY A 538 -15.59 -14.10 3.60
N TYR A 539 -15.69 -15.24 2.96
CA TYR A 539 -16.74 -16.23 3.18
C TYR A 539 -16.16 -17.50 3.80
N LEU A 540 -17.01 -18.27 4.46
CA LEU A 540 -16.85 -19.70 4.67
C LEU A 540 -17.74 -20.41 3.65
N LEU A 541 -17.20 -21.37 2.95
CA LEU A 541 -17.88 -22.10 1.87
C LEU A 541 -17.87 -23.59 2.16
N HIS A 542 -18.92 -24.28 1.73
CA HIS A 542 -18.95 -25.75 1.67
C HIS A 542 -19.22 -26.23 0.25
N PHE A 543 -19.00 -27.50 -0.02
CA PHE A 543 -19.38 -28.12 -1.29
C PHE A 543 -20.89 -28.42 -1.28
N ALA A 544 -21.60 -28.00 -2.33
CA ALA A 544 -23.04 -28.19 -2.46
C ALA A 544 -23.44 -29.68 -2.45
N ASP A 545 -22.54 -30.55 -2.92
CA ASP A 545 -22.69 -32.00 -2.89
C ASP A 545 -21.31 -32.69 -2.83
N ALA A 546 -21.29 -33.96 -2.47
CA ALA A 546 -20.05 -34.74 -2.34
C ALA A 546 -19.37 -35.05 -3.69
N THR A 547 -20.08 -34.95 -4.80
CA THR A 547 -19.62 -35.38 -6.13
C THR A 547 -19.23 -34.21 -7.01
N GLY A 548 -19.90 -33.06 -6.85
CA GLY A 548 -19.65 -31.85 -7.62
C GLY A 548 -18.51 -30.96 -7.08
N SER A 549 -18.10 -30.00 -7.87
CA SER A 549 -17.12 -28.99 -7.49
C SER A 549 -17.77 -27.63 -7.11
N LYS A 550 -19.11 -27.56 -7.15
CA LYS A 550 -19.83 -26.34 -6.82
C LYS A 550 -19.74 -26.06 -5.34
N VAL A 551 -19.30 -24.85 -5.00
CA VAL A 551 -19.22 -24.34 -3.64
C VAL A 551 -20.36 -23.36 -3.36
N VAL A 552 -20.83 -23.34 -2.11
CA VAL A 552 -21.90 -22.49 -1.63
C VAL A 552 -21.42 -21.79 -0.36
N ALA A 553 -21.84 -20.55 -0.15
CA ALA A 553 -21.49 -19.82 1.06
C ALA A 553 -22.33 -20.29 2.26
N ASP A 554 -21.65 -20.64 3.34
CA ASP A 554 -22.26 -20.92 4.65
C ASP A 554 -22.54 -19.62 5.43
N SER A 555 -21.87 -18.54 5.05
CA SER A 555 -21.95 -17.29 5.76
C SER A 555 -22.24 -16.12 4.81
N PRO A 556 -22.77 -15.00 5.32
CA PRO A 556 -22.65 -13.73 4.61
C PRO A 556 -21.16 -13.34 4.51
N TRP A 557 -20.87 -12.20 3.87
CA TRP A 557 -19.53 -11.63 3.92
C TRP A 557 -19.17 -11.29 5.37
N LEU A 558 -18.18 -12.01 5.93
CA LEU A 558 -17.70 -11.83 7.30
C LEU A 558 -16.47 -10.93 7.33
N VAL A 559 -16.46 -9.98 8.25
CA VAL A 559 -15.28 -9.21 8.64
C VAL A 559 -14.92 -9.69 10.05
N PRO A 560 -13.78 -10.39 10.23
CA PRO A 560 -13.37 -10.94 11.52
C PRO A 560 -13.06 -9.87 12.57
#